data_85e31530e427f4d227ae6f0c067d2e88
#
_entry.id   85e31530e427f4d227ae6f0c067d2e88
#
_cell.length_a   1.000
_cell.length_b   1.000
_cell.length_c   1.000
_cell.angle_alpha   90.00
_cell.angle_beta   90.00
_cell.angle_gamma   90.00
#
_symmetry.space_group_name_H-M   'P 1'
#
loop_
_entity.id
_entity.type
_entity.pdbx_description
1 polymer ?
#
loop_
_entity_poly.entity_id
_entity_poly.type
_entity_poly.pdbx_seq_one_letter_code
_entity_poly.pdbx_strand_id
1 'polypeptide(L)'
;MAENSDFVDTGEMVKELGLKETLTIGIGTMIGAGIFVLPRLAISQAGAGAIAAYVFAGLLCMITAASTAELATGMPKSGGAYFFISRSMGSFMGTISGVTVWLSLTFAVAFYLRGFGEYLAYLIPAESIFIVPINATLLALLAGIFFTYVNYIGAKETGKTQNIIVGILLFILAIYVGWGSVNIDSSNLSPFFRYGRGPLLSVTAMIFVSF
;
A
#
# COMPACT_ATOMS: atom_id res chain seq x y z
N MET A 1 32.01 -31.42 18.36
CA MET A 1 30.98 -32.42 18.64
C MET A 1 29.73 -31.71 19.06
N ALA A 2 28.64 -32.13 18.57
CA ALA A 2 27.27 -31.71 18.74
C ALA A 2 26.94 -30.42 17.94
N GLU A 3 26.32 -30.59 16.88
CA GLU A 3 24.95 -31.03 16.70
C GLU A 3 24.00 -29.87 16.75
N ASN A 4 23.48 -29.51 15.62
CA ASN A 4 22.03 -29.42 15.58
C ASN A 4 21.47 -29.41 14.19
N SER A 5 21.23 -30.56 13.72
CA SER A 5 20.20 -30.90 12.79
C SER A 5 18.94 -31.15 13.60
N ASP A 6 18.04 -30.20 13.65
CA ASP A 6 16.64 -30.48 13.91
C ASP A 6 15.80 -29.36 13.31
N PHE A 7 15.91 -29.21 12.00
CA PHE A 7 14.83 -28.65 11.23
C PHE A 7 13.76 -29.74 11.08
N VAL A 8 13.04 -29.99 12.14
CA VAL A 8 11.75 -30.68 12.04
C VAL A 8 10.84 -29.68 11.32
N ASP A 9 10.66 -29.88 10.03
CA ASP A 9 9.66 -29.17 9.23
C ASP A 9 8.26 -29.60 9.73
N THR A 10 7.83 -29.01 10.83
CA THR A 10 6.49 -29.24 11.40
C THR A 10 5.41 -28.53 10.59
N GLY A 11 5.74 -27.78 9.53
CA GLY A 11 4.77 -27.01 8.77
C GLY A 11 4.05 -25.90 9.57
N GLU A 12 4.46 -25.71 10.83
CA GLU A 12 3.94 -24.65 11.68
C GLU A 12 4.75 -23.36 11.47
N MET A 13 4.03 -22.27 11.26
CA MET A 13 4.64 -20.96 11.13
C MET A 13 5.31 -20.57 12.45
N VAL A 14 6.62 -20.32 12.41
CA VAL A 14 7.35 -19.74 13.55
C VAL A 14 6.80 -18.32 13.78
N LYS A 15 6.27 -18.05 14.96
CA LYS A 15 5.74 -16.74 15.35
C LYS A 15 6.88 -15.80 15.70
N GLU A 16 7.52 -15.23 14.68
CA GLU A 16 8.64 -14.26 14.88
C GLU A 16 8.15 -12.83 15.07
N LEU A 17 6.93 -12.52 14.61
CA LEU A 17 6.35 -11.19 14.65
C LEU A 17 5.28 -11.12 15.75
N GLY A 18 5.39 -10.10 16.61
CA GLY A 18 4.37 -9.77 17.59
C GLY A 18 3.17 -9.03 16.95
N LEU A 19 2.14 -8.81 17.76
CA LEU A 19 0.94 -8.08 17.31
C LEU A 19 1.29 -6.66 16.84
N LYS A 20 2.24 -5.99 17.50
CA LYS A 20 2.66 -4.63 17.18
C LYS A 20 3.31 -4.57 15.80
N GLU A 21 4.23 -5.45 15.53
CA GLU A 21 4.92 -5.55 14.23
C GLU A 21 3.92 -5.88 13.11
N THR A 22 3.03 -6.83 13.35
CA THR A 22 1.99 -7.21 12.39
C THR A 22 1.06 -6.05 12.08
N LEU A 23 0.60 -5.30 13.10
CA LEU A 23 -0.24 -4.12 12.91
C LEU A 23 0.51 -3.02 12.14
N THR A 24 1.78 -2.79 12.46
CA THR A 24 2.58 -1.76 11.77
C THR A 24 2.81 -2.11 10.30
N ILE A 25 3.07 -3.39 9.99
CA ILE A 25 3.17 -3.87 8.61
C ILE A 25 1.83 -3.67 7.88
N GLY A 26 0.72 -4.07 8.51
CA GLY A 26 -0.61 -3.90 7.93
C GLY A 26 -0.95 -2.43 7.67
N ILE A 27 -0.76 -1.55 8.65
CA ILE A 27 -1.01 -0.11 8.50
C ILE A 27 -0.10 0.48 7.43
N GLY A 28 1.18 0.11 7.41
CA GLY A 28 2.14 0.62 6.42
C GLY A 28 1.80 0.21 5.00
N THR A 29 1.34 -1.02 4.78
CA THR A 29 0.92 -1.50 3.46
C THR A 29 -0.39 -0.85 3.00
N MET A 30 -1.37 -0.65 3.90
CA MET A 30 -2.64 0.00 3.57
C MET A 30 -2.49 1.49 3.28
N ILE A 31 -1.71 2.22 4.08
CA ILE A 31 -1.50 3.64 3.84
C ILE A 31 -0.70 3.84 2.56
N GLY A 32 0.42 3.13 2.37
CA GLY A 32 1.23 3.13 1.16
C GLY A 32 1.39 4.51 0.50
N ALA A 33 1.78 4.53 -0.76
CA ALA A 33 1.80 5.76 -1.56
C ALA A 33 0.40 6.15 -2.11
N GLY A 34 -0.58 5.24 -2.01
CA GLY A 34 -1.94 5.48 -2.52
C GLY A 34 -2.60 6.70 -1.91
N ILE A 35 -2.45 6.92 -0.59
CA ILE A 35 -3.02 8.07 0.11
C ILE A 35 -2.42 9.42 -0.33
N PHE A 36 -1.23 9.43 -0.92
CA PHE A 36 -0.58 10.64 -1.40
C PHE A 36 -0.81 10.90 -2.90
N VAL A 37 -0.91 9.85 -3.69
CA VAL A 37 -1.01 9.94 -5.16
C VAL A 37 -2.46 9.97 -5.63
N LEU A 38 -3.31 9.11 -5.09
CA LEU A 38 -4.69 8.95 -5.53
C LEU A 38 -5.63 10.11 -5.19
N PRO A 39 -5.51 10.85 -4.06
CA PRO A 39 -6.41 11.97 -3.78
C PRO A 39 -6.39 13.03 -4.86
N ARG A 40 -5.22 13.34 -5.42
CA ARG A 40 -5.10 14.28 -6.53
C ARG A 40 -5.92 13.84 -7.74
N LEU A 41 -5.83 12.56 -8.11
CA LEU A 41 -6.59 11.99 -9.23
C LEU A 41 -8.07 11.90 -8.91
N ALA A 42 -8.43 11.50 -7.70
CA ALA A 42 -9.82 11.41 -7.26
C ALA A 42 -10.52 12.78 -7.28
N ILE A 43 -9.87 13.80 -6.72
CA ILE A 43 -10.40 15.16 -6.66
C ILE A 43 -10.51 15.77 -8.08
N SER A 44 -9.54 15.52 -8.96
CA SER A 44 -9.60 16.00 -10.34
C SER A 44 -10.78 15.43 -11.13
N GLN A 45 -11.21 14.20 -10.82
CA GLN A 45 -12.31 13.51 -11.52
C GLN A 45 -13.67 13.66 -10.86
N ALA A 46 -13.75 13.69 -9.54
CA ALA A 46 -15.01 13.70 -8.79
C ALA A 46 -15.22 14.97 -7.96
N GLY A 47 -14.24 15.86 -7.88
CA GLY A 47 -14.31 17.04 -7.01
C GLY A 47 -14.48 16.64 -5.55
N ALA A 48 -15.36 17.32 -4.81
CA ALA A 48 -15.70 17.00 -3.43
C ALA A 48 -16.33 15.60 -3.28
N GLY A 49 -16.95 15.05 -4.34
CA GLY A 49 -17.47 13.68 -4.39
C GLY A 49 -16.42 12.59 -4.16
N ALA A 50 -15.13 12.90 -4.29
CA ALA A 50 -14.04 12.00 -3.94
C ALA A 50 -14.14 11.51 -2.49
N ILE A 51 -14.64 12.33 -1.56
CA ILE A 51 -14.86 11.94 -0.16
C ILE A 51 -15.81 10.74 -0.09
N ALA A 52 -16.94 10.81 -0.80
CA ALA A 52 -17.89 9.70 -0.86
C ALA A 52 -17.26 8.47 -1.51
N ALA A 53 -16.45 8.63 -2.56
CA ALA A 53 -15.75 7.52 -3.21
C ALA A 53 -14.80 6.81 -2.24
N TYR A 54 -14.05 7.52 -1.40
CA TYR A 54 -13.21 6.93 -0.35
C TYR A 54 -14.03 6.15 0.68
N VAL A 55 -15.16 6.70 1.13
CA VAL A 55 -16.04 6.01 2.09
C VAL A 55 -16.59 4.71 1.48
N PHE A 56 -17.08 4.75 0.24
CA PHE A 56 -17.57 3.55 -0.44
C PHE A 56 -16.48 2.51 -0.67
N ALA A 57 -15.29 2.92 -1.12
CA ALA A 57 -14.15 2.02 -1.28
C ALA A 57 -13.77 1.35 0.04
N GLY A 58 -13.67 2.13 1.13
CA GLY A 58 -13.38 1.60 2.46
C GLY A 58 -14.42 0.60 2.95
N LEU A 59 -15.72 0.87 2.77
CA LEU A 59 -16.78 -0.06 3.14
C LEU A 59 -16.70 -1.39 2.36
N LEU A 60 -16.42 -1.33 1.06
CA LEU A 60 -16.21 -2.53 0.24
C LEU A 60 -14.98 -3.31 0.71
N CYS A 61 -13.89 -2.63 1.03
CA CYS A 61 -12.69 -3.26 1.56
C CYS A 61 -12.91 -3.93 2.91
N MET A 62 -13.72 -3.35 3.79
CA MET A 62 -14.07 -3.97 5.08
C MET A 62 -14.76 -5.32 4.91
N ILE A 63 -15.66 -5.45 3.92
CA ILE A 63 -16.33 -6.72 3.62
C ILE A 63 -15.32 -7.78 3.18
N THR A 64 -14.40 -7.40 2.28
CA THR A 64 -13.33 -8.28 1.79
C THR A 64 -12.37 -8.66 2.92
N ALA A 65 -11.99 -7.70 3.76
CA ALA A 65 -11.11 -7.93 4.91
C ALA A 65 -11.73 -8.89 5.93
N ALA A 66 -13.02 -8.77 6.22
CA ALA A 66 -13.73 -9.67 7.13
C ALA A 66 -13.70 -11.11 6.62
N SER A 67 -14.00 -11.32 5.33
CA SER A 67 -13.95 -12.66 4.71
C SER A 67 -12.53 -13.24 4.71
N THR A 68 -11.53 -12.42 4.43
CA THR A 68 -10.12 -12.84 4.45
C THR A 68 -9.64 -13.19 5.85
N ALA A 69 -10.08 -12.44 6.87
CA ALA A 69 -9.76 -12.70 8.27
C ALA A 69 -10.35 -14.04 8.74
N GLU A 70 -11.58 -14.36 8.34
CA GLU A 70 -12.19 -15.65 8.62
C GLU A 70 -11.42 -16.82 7.99
N LEU A 71 -11.04 -16.68 6.71
CA LEU A 71 -10.21 -17.68 6.04
C LEU A 71 -8.82 -17.83 6.68
N ALA A 72 -8.20 -16.74 7.09
CA ALA A 72 -6.89 -16.76 7.72
C ALA A 72 -6.91 -17.43 9.10
N THR A 73 -7.99 -17.28 9.86
CA THR A 73 -8.15 -17.97 11.15
C THR A 73 -8.46 -19.45 10.99
N GLY A 74 -9.24 -19.82 9.96
CA GLY A 74 -9.57 -21.21 9.67
C GLY A 74 -8.43 -22.00 9.00
N MET A 75 -7.54 -21.33 8.30
CA MET A 75 -6.41 -21.93 7.55
C MET A 75 -5.10 -21.18 7.81
N PRO A 76 -4.48 -21.28 8.99
CA PRO A 76 -3.30 -20.51 9.37
C PRO A 76 -2.03 -21.07 8.73
N LYS A 77 -1.88 -20.87 7.41
CA LYS A 77 -0.68 -21.23 6.63
C LYS A 77 -0.18 -20.05 5.81
N SER A 78 1.10 -20.04 5.49
CA SER A 78 1.67 -19.05 4.59
C SER A 78 1.16 -19.23 3.16
N GLY A 79 1.06 -18.12 2.40
CA GLY A 79 0.60 -18.13 0.99
C GLY A 79 -0.63 -17.24 0.74
N GLY A 80 -1.32 -16.76 1.77
CA GLY A 80 -2.44 -15.81 1.65
C GLY A 80 -3.52 -16.27 0.67
N ALA A 81 -3.96 -15.38 -0.21
CA ALA A 81 -5.03 -15.64 -1.18
C ALA A 81 -4.72 -16.85 -2.09
N TYR A 82 -3.47 -17.02 -2.51
CA TYR A 82 -3.05 -18.20 -3.27
C TYR A 82 -3.39 -19.50 -2.55
N PHE A 83 -3.04 -19.58 -1.27
CA PHE A 83 -3.27 -20.77 -0.48
C PHE A 83 -4.77 -21.07 -0.30
N PHE A 84 -5.56 -20.05 0.04
CA PHE A 84 -7.00 -20.19 0.25
C PHE A 84 -7.72 -20.67 -1.04
N ILE A 85 -7.40 -20.04 -2.16
CA ILE A 85 -8.01 -20.37 -3.45
C ILE A 85 -7.55 -21.75 -3.94
N SER A 86 -6.26 -22.06 -3.81
CA SER A 86 -5.74 -23.38 -4.19
C SER A 86 -6.39 -24.51 -3.39
N ARG A 87 -6.66 -24.28 -2.12
CA ARG A 87 -7.28 -25.28 -1.23
C ARG A 87 -8.77 -25.45 -1.48
N SER A 88 -9.49 -24.38 -1.80
CA SER A 88 -10.94 -24.40 -1.99
C SER A 88 -11.37 -24.70 -3.42
N MET A 89 -10.65 -24.18 -4.41
CA MET A 89 -11.03 -24.24 -5.83
C MET A 89 -10.06 -25.07 -6.69
N GLY A 90 -9.04 -25.65 -6.07
CA GLY A 90 -8.06 -26.51 -6.74
C GLY A 90 -6.84 -25.76 -7.29
N SER A 91 -5.86 -26.55 -7.70
CA SER A 91 -4.52 -26.06 -8.09
C SER A 91 -4.53 -25.10 -9.27
N PHE A 92 -5.41 -25.31 -10.25
CA PHE A 92 -5.49 -24.44 -11.44
C PHE A 92 -5.90 -23.01 -11.07
N MET A 93 -6.98 -22.85 -10.29
CA MET A 93 -7.42 -21.52 -9.83
C MET A 93 -6.42 -20.89 -8.86
N GLY A 94 -5.78 -21.70 -8.04
CA GLY A 94 -4.67 -21.26 -7.18
C GLY A 94 -3.52 -20.67 -7.99
N THR A 95 -3.10 -21.33 -9.07
CA THR A 95 -2.01 -20.84 -9.93
C THR A 95 -2.36 -19.50 -10.59
N ILE A 96 -3.59 -19.37 -11.11
CA ILE A 96 -4.07 -18.11 -11.69
C ILE A 96 -4.03 -16.99 -10.63
N SER A 97 -4.55 -17.29 -9.44
CA SER A 97 -4.54 -16.32 -8.32
C SER A 97 -3.13 -15.90 -7.94
N GLY A 98 -2.20 -16.85 -7.81
CA GLY A 98 -0.81 -16.58 -7.47
C GLY A 98 -0.12 -15.67 -8.49
N VAL A 99 -0.26 -15.97 -9.78
CA VAL A 99 0.28 -15.13 -10.85
C VAL A 99 -0.35 -13.74 -10.86
N THR A 100 -1.67 -13.66 -10.65
CA THR A 100 -2.37 -12.37 -10.60
C THR A 100 -1.90 -11.52 -9.43
N VAL A 101 -1.75 -12.08 -8.24
CA VAL A 101 -1.22 -11.38 -7.06
C VAL A 101 0.20 -10.90 -7.31
N TRP A 102 1.06 -11.75 -7.88
CA TRP A 102 2.43 -11.38 -8.19
C TRP A 102 2.51 -10.21 -9.18
N LEU A 103 1.73 -10.27 -10.27
CA LEU A 103 1.65 -9.16 -11.23
C LEU A 103 1.10 -7.88 -10.58
N SER A 104 0.03 -7.99 -9.80
CA SER A 104 -0.58 -6.87 -9.07
C SER A 104 0.43 -6.15 -8.19
N LEU A 105 1.20 -6.89 -7.38
CA LEU A 105 2.23 -6.33 -6.53
C LEU A 105 3.35 -5.68 -7.34
N THR A 106 3.75 -6.28 -8.45
CA THR A 106 4.78 -5.73 -9.34
C THR A 106 4.35 -4.38 -9.92
N PHE A 107 3.11 -4.27 -10.42
CA PHE A 107 2.57 -3.01 -10.91
C PHE A 107 2.37 -1.97 -9.80
N ALA A 108 1.93 -2.40 -8.62
CA ALA A 108 1.78 -1.52 -7.46
C ALA A 108 3.13 -0.90 -7.04
N VAL A 109 4.19 -1.71 -6.96
CA VAL A 109 5.54 -1.22 -6.65
C VAL A 109 6.03 -0.23 -7.71
N ALA A 110 5.84 -0.53 -9.00
CA ALA A 110 6.21 0.38 -10.08
C ALA A 110 5.45 1.72 -9.98
N PHE A 111 4.16 1.68 -9.68
CA PHE A 111 3.33 2.86 -9.46
C PHE A 111 3.82 3.70 -8.26
N TYR A 112 4.14 3.05 -7.15
CA TYR A 112 4.64 3.73 -5.95
C TYR A 112 6.01 4.36 -6.17
N LEU A 113 6.92 3.64 -6.83
CA LEU A 113 8.24 4.18 -7.19
C LEU A 113 8.13 5.39 -8.13
N ARG A 114 7.21 5.33 -9.09
CA ARG A 114 6.95 6.46 -10.00
C ARG A 114 6.44 7.67 -9.23
N GLY A 115 5.44 7.49 -8.36
CA GLY A 115 4.91 8.54 -7.51
C GLY A 115 6.00 9.15 -6.61
N PHE A 116 6.81 8.32 -5.97
CA PHE A 116 7.94 8.78 -5.16
C PHE A 116 8.92 9.63 -5.98
N GLY A 117 9.29 9.17 -7.18
CA GLY A 117 10.19 9.89 -8.06
C GLY A 117 9.63 11.26 -8.48
N GLU A 118 8.34 11.38 -8.74
CA GLU A 118 7.66 12.63 -9.07
C GLU A 118 7.68 13.62 -7.89
N TYR A 119 7.36 13.15 -6.68
CA TYR A 119 7.43 14.00 -5.48
C TYR A 119 8.85 14.44 -5.17
N LEU A 120 9.82 13.56 -5.30
CA LEU A 120 11.21 13.87 -5.02
C LEU A 120 11.78 14.85 -6.07
N ALA A 121 11.43 14.69 -7.34
CA ALA A 121 11.82 15.61 -8.41
C ALA A 121 11.23 17.02 -8.20
N TYR A 122 10.04 17.11 -7.58
CA TYR A 122 9.45 18.41 -7.24
C TYR A 122 10.18 19.11 -6.08
N LEU A 123 10.73 18.34 -5.13
CA LEU A 123 11.46 18.89 -3.99
C LEU A 123 12.89 19.31 -4.34
N ILE A 124 13.49 18.71 -5.39
CA ILE A 124 14.85 19.01 -5.83
C ILE A 124 14.76 19.93 -7.05
N PRO A 125 15.08 21.25 -6.92
CA PRO A 125 15.08 22.15 -8.06
C PRO A 125 16.09 21.67 -9.11
N ALA A 126 15.63 21.45 -10.33
CA ALA A 126 16.42 20.87 -11.42
C ALA A 126 17.67 21.70 -11.80
N GLU A 127 17.74 22.95 -11.38
CA GLU A 127 18.84 23.88 -11.76
C GLU A 127 20.09 23.75 -10.90
N SER A 128 20.10 23.00 -9.81
CA SER A 128 21.09 23.25 -8.77
C SER A 128 22.20 22.22 -8.57
N ILE A 129 22.18 20.99 -9.12
CA ILE A 129 23.17 20.01 -8.63
C ILE A 129 23.89 19.13 -9.66
N PHE A 130 23.40 18.88 -10.88
CA PHE A 130 24.08 17.92 -11.77
C PHE A 130 23.99 18.24 -13.27
N ILE A 131 25.06 17.85 -13.99
CA ILE A 131 25.22 17.86 -15.47
C ILE A 131 24.18 16.92 -16.16
N VAL A 132 23.50 16.07 -15.43
CA VAL A 132 22.47 15.14 -15.93
C VAL A 132 21.10 15.64 -15.49
N PRO A 133 20.13 15.80 -16.41
CA PRO A 133 18.78 16.15 -16.02
C PRO A 133 18.19 15.07 -15.11
N ILE A 134 17.98 15.42 -13.84
CA ILE A 134 17.40 14.51 -12.84
C ILE A 134 15.93 14.36 -13.16
N ASN A 135 15.58 13.30 -13.88
CA ASN A 135 14.21 12.96 -14.22
C ASN A 135 13.58 12.16 -13.07
N ALA A 136 12.27 12.34 -12.84
CA ALA A 136 11.50 11.56 -11.88
C ALA A 136 11.71 10.04 -12.03
N THR A 137 11.90 9.57 -13.26
CA THR A 137 12.18 8.17 -13.57
C THR A 137 13.53 7.69 -13.01
N LEU A 138 14.58 8.52 -13.11
CA LEU A 138 15.89 8.19 -12.55
C LEU A 138 15.83 8.09 -11.03
N LEU A 139 15.15 9.04 -10.38
CA LEU A 139 14.95 9.03 -8.93
C LEU A 139 14.15 7.81 -8.49
N ALA A 140 13.12 7.44 -9.23
CA ALA A 140 12.33 6.22 -8.98
C ALA A 140 13.19 4.95 -9.08
N LEU A 141 14.05 4.85 -10.10
CA LEU A 141 14.96 3.71 -10.27
C LEU A 141 15.99 3.62 -9.15
N LEU A 142 16.60 4.73 -8.77
CA LEU A 142 17.55 4.77 -7.65
C LEU A 142 16.90 4.34 -6.34
N ALA A 143 15.68 4.82 -6.06
CA ALA A 143 14.91 4.39 -4.91
C ALA A 143 14.59 2.89 -4.97
N GLY A 144 14.19 2.37 -6.14
CA GLY A 144 13.91 0.95 -6.35
C GLY A 144 15.13 0.08 -6.06
N ILE A 145 16.31 0.46 -6.56
CA ILE A 145 17.57 -0.23 -6.30
C ILE A 145 17.91 -0.19 -4.79
N PHE A 146 17.79 0.97 -4.17
CA PHE A 146 18.04 1.14 -2.74
C PHE A 146 17.15 0.24 -1.88
N PHE A 147 15.83 0.26 -2.11
CA PHE A 147 14.91 -0.57 -1.34
C PHE A 147 15.07 -2.06 -1.63
N THR A 148 15.43 -2.44 -2.86
CA THR A 148 15.77 -3.84 -3.19
C THR A 148 17.01 -4.29 -2.41
N TYR A 149 18.03 -3.45 -2.31
CA TYR A 149 19.22 -3.73 -1.54
C TYR A 149 18.92 -3.88 -0.03
N VAL A 150 18.10 -2.99 0.53
CA VAL A 150 17.66 -3.08 1.94
C VAL A 150 16.90 -4.37 2.20
N ASN A 151 16.02 -4.78 1.30
CA ASN A 151 15.31 -6.06 1.41
C ASN A 151 16.25 -7.28 1.33
N TYR A 152 17.31 -7.18 0.53
CA TYR A 152 18.29 -8.26 0.41
C TYR A 152 19.10 -8.49 1.70
N ILE A 153 19.36 -7.43 2.49
CA ILE A 153 20.11 -7.51 3.76
C ILE A 153 19.35 -8.31 4.82
N GLY A 154 18.02 -8.29 4.81
CA GLY A 154 17.23 -9.17 5.66
C GLY A 154 15.91 -8.58 6.18
N ALA A 155 14.95 -9.46 6.39
CA ALA A 155 13.58 -9.12 6.80
C ALA A 155 13.50 -8.49 8.22
N LYS A 156 14.39 -8.87 9.14
CA LYS A 156 14.38 -8.37 10.53
C LYS A 156 14.74 -6.89 10.63
N GLU A 157 15.73 -6.45 9.86
CA GLU A 157 16.11 -5.03 9.80
C GLU A 157 15.07 -4.21 9.04
N THR A 158 14.44 -4.80 8.02
CA THR A 158 13.34 -4.22 7.27
C THR A 158 12.16 -3.90 8.19
N GLY A 159 11.78 -4.80 9.11
CA GLY A 159 10.68 -4.61 10.05
C GLY A 159 10.90 -3.43 11.02
N LYS A 160 12.12 -3.27 11.55
CA LYS A 160 12.46 -2.12 12.40
C LYS A 160 12.40 -0.80 11.65
N THR A 161 12.98 -0.76 10.45
CA THR A 161 12.98 0.40 9.57
C THR A 161 11.54 0.77 9.20
N GLN A 162 10.71 -0.21 8.89
CA GLN A 162 9.29 -0.01 8.59
C GLN A 162 8.53 0.61 9.76
N ASN A 163 8.76 0.15 11.00
CA ASN A 163 8.12 0.73 12.18
C ASN A 163 8.44 2.22 12.35
N ILE A 164 9.67 2.62 12.08
CA ILE A 164 10.08 4.04 12.15
C ILE A 164 9.42 4.84 11.03
N ILE A 165 9.46 4.34 9.80
CA ILE A 165 8.86 5.01 8.64
C ILE A 165 7.36 5.19 8.83
N VAL A 166 6.65 4.15 9.27
CA VAL A 166 5.20 4.22 9.53
C VAL A 166 4.88 5.16 10.69
N GLY A 167 5.72 5.19 11.73
CA GLY A 167 5.56 6.14 12.83
C GLY A 167 5.68 7.60 12.37
N ILE A 168 6.69 7.91 11.56
CA ILE A 168 6.88 9.24 10.96
C ILE A 168 5.71 9.58 10.02
N LEU A 169 5.28 8.64 9.20
CA LEU A 169 4.15 8.80 8.30
C LEU A 169 2.86 9.16 9.03
N LEU A 170 2.52 8.41 10.08
CA LEU A 170 1.33 8.69 10.90
C LEU A 170 1.42 10.05 11.59
N PHE A 171 2.60 10.44 12.05
CA PHE A 171 2.83 11.74 12.65
C PHE A 171 2.61 12.88 11.64
N ILE A 172 3.17 12.77 10.43
CA ILE A 172 2.96 13.74 9.35
C ILE A 172 1.46 13.80 8.98
N LEU A 173 0.80 12.65 8.87
CA LEU A 173 -0.62 12.59 8.56
C LEU A 173 -1.48 13.26 9.63
N ALA A 174 -1.16 13.05 10.91
CA ALA A 174 -1.85 13.71 12.02
C ALA A 174 -1.71 15.23 11.98
N ILE A 175 -0.50 15.73 11.69
CA ILE A 175 -0.27 17.17 11.51
C ILE A 175 -1.08 17.68 10.31
N TYR A 176 -1.04 16.97 9.19
CA TYR A 176 -1.76 17.37 7.98
C TYR A 176 -3.28 17.46 8.21
N VAL A 177 -3.85 16.44 8.85
CA VAL A 177 -5.28 16.43 9.20
C VAL A 177 -5.61 17.50 10.23
N GLY A 178 -4.80 17.64 11.27
CA GLY A 178 -5.00 18.66 12.30
C GLY A 178 -4.95 20.09 11.74
N TRP A 179 -3.95 20.39 10.91
CA TRP A 179 -3.84 21.69 10.25
C TRP A 179 -4.96 21.92 9.23
N GLY A 180 -5.27 20.89 8.44
CA GLY A 180 -6.33 20.94 7.44
C GLY A 180 -7.70 21.17 8.06
N SER A 181 -8.00 20.54 9.20
CA SER A 181 -9.31 20.67 9.87
C SER A 181 -9.62 22.09 10.35
N VAL A 182 -8.59 22.85 10.73
CA VAL A 182 -8.73 24.26 11.14
C VAL A 182 -8.99 25.20 9.95
N ASN A 183 -8.52 24.81 8.76
CA ASN A 183 -8.57 25.65 7.56
C ASN A 183 -9.62 25.15 6.54
N ILE A 184 -10.61 24.36 6.97
CA ILE A 184 -11.66 23.88 6.07
C ILE A 184 -12.56 25.07 5.66
N ASP A 185 -12.59 25.33 4.35
CA ASP A 185 -13.58 26.22 3.76
C ASP A 185 -14.72 25.39 3.17
N SER A 186 -15.90 25.51 3.80
CA SER A 186 -17.11 24.79 3.39
C SER A 186 -17.57 25.13 1.97
N SER A 187 -17.16 26.27 1.41
CA SER A 187 -17.47 26.66 0.04
C SER A 187 -16.85 25.71 -0.98
N ASN A 188 -15.70 25.10 -0.66
CA ASN A 188 -15.03 24.14 -1.53
C ASN A 188 -15.78 22.79 -1.64
N LEU A 189 -16.75 22.53 -0.76
CA LEU A 189 -17.59 21.34 -0.81
C LEU A 189 -18.83 21.51 -1.70
N SER A 190 -19.09 22.70 -2.21
CA SER A 190 -20.26 23.01 -3.06
C SER A 190 -19.82 23.39 -4.48
N PRO A 191 -20.39 22.76 -5.53
CA PRO A 191 -21.33 21.63 -5.49
C PRO A 191 -20.64 20.30 -5.22
N PHE A 192 -21.19 19.47 -4.31
CA PHE A 192 -20.55 18.21 -3.90
C PHE A 192 -20.31 17.23 -5.07
N PHE A 193 -21.26 17.12 -6.00
CA PHE A 193 -21.12 16.33 -7.23
C PHE A 193 -20.90 17.22 -8.45
N ARG A 194 -19.80 17.95 -8.50
CA ARG A 194 -19.47 18.90 -9.57
C ARG A 194 -19.51 18.29 -10.98
N TYR A 195 -19.14 17.02 -11.10
CA TYR A 195 -19.09 16.30 -12.37
C TYR A 195 -20.18 15.23 -12.50
N GLY A 196 -21.25 15.33 -11.72
CA GLY A 196 -22.33 14.35 -11.66
C GLY A 196 -21.97 13.10 -10.84
N ARG A 197 -22.84 12.08 -10.90
CA ARG A 197 -22.66 10.82 -10.12
C ARG A 197 -21.88 9.74 -10.88
N GLY A 198 -21.70 9.88 -12.21
CA GLY A 198 -20.98 8.90 -13.04
C GLY A 198 -19.55 8.67 -12.58
N PRO A 199 -18.72 9.71 -12.35
CA PRO A 199 -17.35 9.56 -11.90
C PRO A 199 -17.21 8.91 -10.52
N LEU A 200 -18.26 8.90 -9.70
CA LEU A 200 -18.20 8.32 -8.37
C LEU A 200 -17.79 6.83 -8.39
N LEU A 201 -18.41 6.03 -9.26
CA LEU A 201 -18.12 4.61 -9.38
C LEU A 201 -16.71 4.35 -9.91
N SER A 202 -16.29 5.08 -10.95
CA SER A 202 -14.95 4.94 -11.52
C SER A 202 -13.86 5.34 -10.54
N VAL A 203 -14.07 6.43 -9.79
CA VAL A 203 -13.15 6.90 -8.75
C VAL A 203 -13.13 5.93 -7.57
N THR A 204 -14.29 5.39 -7.15
CA THR A 204 -14.35 4.35 -6.11
C THR A 204 -13.55 3.11 -6.51
N ALA A 205 -13.70 2.64 -7.75
CA ALA A 205 -12.93 1.50 -8.27
C ALA A 205 -11.42 1.79 -8.32
N MET A 206 -11.03 3.00 -8.72
CA MET A 206 -9.64 3.43 -8.73
C MET A 206 -9.04 3.48 -7.32
N ILE A 207 -9.79 4.01 -6.34
CA ILE A 207 -9.36 4.12 -4.94
C ILE A 207 -9.31 2.74 -4.28
N PHE A 208 -10.20 1.82 -4.66
CA PHE A 208 -10.23 0.46 -4.11
C PHE A 208 -8.88 -0.26 -4.21
N VAL A 209 -8.09 0.05 -5.25
CA VAL A 209 -6.73 -0.51 -5.43
C VAL A 209 -5.75 -0.04 -4.35
N SER A 210 -6.06 1.04 -3.62
CA SER A 210 -5.18 1.58 -2.56
C SER A 210 -5.43 0.99 -1.18
N PHE A 211 -6.47 0.19 -1.02
CA PHE A 211 -6.77 -0.56 0.20
C PHE A 211 -6.32 -2.01 0.06
#